data_a072f1c22be09edeedb76a162bdf44e9
#
_entry.id   a072f1c22be09edeedb76a162bdf44e9
#
_cell.length_a   1.000
_cell.length_b   1.000
_cell.length_c   1.000
_cell.angle_alpha   90.00
_cell.angle_beta   90.00
_cell.angle_gamma   90.00
#
_symmetry.space_group_name_H-M   'P 1'
#
loop_
_entity.id
_entity.type
_entity.pdbx_description
1 polymer ?
#
loop_
_entity_poly.entity_id
_entity_poly.type
_entity_poly.pdbx_seq_one_letter_code
_entity_poly.pdbx_strand_id
1 'polypeptide(L)'
;MESCEVPRVKICGITNIEDALHASACGADALGFVFYPGSPRFVDPEQTRRIIAELPPMLTTVGLFVNQSPARIREMVEFCGLNTVQLHGKEEPDQCSYPPCRVIKALRLKDGMDESVFSAYRVSALLLDAYVPDKFGGTGQCCDWTRATEIASRHRVILAGGLNPENVSDAVRQVRPYGVDVSSGVEKRPGQKDPEKVATFIRMARELF
;
A
#
# COMPACT_ATOMS: atom_id res chain seq x y z
N MET A 1 -22.35 -6.63 16.65
CA MET A 1 -22.30 -5.38 15.85
C MET A 1 -20.93 -5.37 15.23
N GLU A 2 -20.83 -5.74 13.94
CA GLU A 2 -19.61 -5.56 13.18
C GLU A 2 -19.39 -4.06 13.05
N SER A 3 -18.33 -3.53 13.67
CA SER A 3 -17.94 -2.14 13.45
C SER A 3 -17.47 -2.04 12.00
N CYS A 4 -18.27 -1.41 11.16
CA CYS A 4 -17.87 -1.05 9.80
C CYS A 4 -16.84 0.08 9.93
N GLU A 5 -15.56 -0.29 10.06
CA GLU A 5 -14.48 0.69 10.20
C GLU A 5 -14.18 1.32 8.85
N VAL A 6 -14.08 2.65 8.83
CA VAL A 6 -13.63 3.41 7.64
C VAL A 6 -12.25 2.89 7.20
N PRO A 7 -12.08 2.43 5.97
CA PRO A 7 -10.80 1.88 5.53
C PRO A 7 -9.71 2.95 5.50
N ARG A 8 -8.50 2.56 5.86
CA ARG A 8 -7.32 3.41 5.72
C ARG A 8 -6.89 3.50 4.26
N VAL A 9 -6.46 4.68 3.83
CA VAL A 9 -6.05 4.91 2.44
C VAL A 9 -4.57 5.22 2.37
N LYS A 10 -3.83 4.41 1.60
CA LYS A 10 -2.42 4.62 1.29
C LYS A 10 -2.25 5.02 -0.17
N ILE A 11 -1.51 6.11 -0.41
CA ILE A 11 -1.07 6.54 -1.74
C ILE A 11 0.41 6.17 -1.90
N CYS A 12 0.70 5.22 -2.80
CA CYS A 12 2.01 4.63 -2.97
C CYS A 12 2.75 5.18 -4.19
N GLY A 13 4.09 5.24 -4.13
CA GLY A 13 4.94 5.72 -5.22
C GLY A 13 5.00 7.24 -5.31
N ILE A 14 5.07 7.91 -4.18
CA ILE A 14 5.34 9.34 -4.05
C ILE A 14 6.79 9.60 -4.42
N THR A 15 7.02 10.59 -5.30
CA THR A 15 8.36 10.97 -5.77
C THR A 15 8.64 12.47 -5.65
N ASN A 16 7.64 13.27 -5.34
CA ASN A 16 7.76 14.74 -5.21
C ASN A 16 6.89 15.27 -4.06
N ILE A 17 7.17 16.49 -3.64
CA ILE A 17 6.54 17.13 -2.48
C ILE A 17 5.10 17.56 -2.77
N GLU A 18 4.82 17.99 -3.99
CA GLU A 18 3.50 18.48 -4.41
C GLU A 18 2.47 17.35 -4.32
N ASP A 19 2.80 16.15 -4.84
CA ASP A 19 1.95 14.98 -4.77
C ASP A 19 1.76 14.51 -3.32
N ALA A 20 2.82 14.59 -2.49
CA ALA A 20 2.79 14.20 -1.09
C ALA A 20 1.84 15.10 -0.26
N LEU A 21 2.00 16.43 -0.39
CA LEU A 21 1.17 17.40 0.32
C LEU A 21 -0.29 17.34 -0.16
N HIS A 22 -0.51 17.18 -1.47
CA HIS A 22 -1.86 17.06 -2.03
C HIS A 22 -2.57 15.79 -1.50
N ALA A 23 -1.92 14.64 -1.54
CA ALA A 23 -2.49 13.39 -1.02
C ALA A 23 -2.81 13.49 0.47
N SER A 24 -1.91 14.10 1.25
CA SER A 24 -2.13 14.40 2.67
C SER A 24 -3.35 15.31 2.89
N ALA A 25 -3.45 16.40 2.15
CA ALA A 25 -4.56 17.35 2.24
C ALA A 25 -5.91 16.71 1.84
N CYS A 26 -5.91 15.76 0.90
CA CYS A 26 -7.09 14.97 0.54
C CYS A 26 -7.48 13.93 1.59
N GLY A 27 -6.64 13.72 2.62
CA GLY A 27 -6.93 12.81 3.73
C GLY A 27 -6.34 11.41 3.59
N ALA A 28 -5.25 11.22 2.85
CA ALA A 28 -4.50 9.96 2.90
C ALA A 28 -4.01 9.66 4.33
N ASP A 29 -4.11 8.39 4.77
CA ASP A 29 -3.60 7.94 6.07
C ASP A 29 -2.10 7.56 6.00
N ALA A 30 -1.62 7.22 4.80
CA ALA A 30 -0.24 6.81 4.58
C ALA A 30 0.27 7.18 3.19
N LEU A 31 1.58 7.48 3.12
CA LEU A 31 2.29 7.70 1.86
C LEU A 31 3.42 6.67 1.70
N GLY A 32 3.54 6.10 0.50
CA GLY A 32 4.55 5.09 0.17
C GLY A 32 5.68 5.66 -0.69
N PHE A 33 6.92 5.41 -0.27
CA PHE A 33 8.17 5.78 -0.94
C PHE A 33 8.88 4.51 -1.41
N VAL A 34 9.19 4.40 -2.71
CA VAL A 34 9.73 3.17 -3.31
C VAL A 34 11.26 3.24 -3.40
N PHE A 35 11.95 2.38 -2.63
CA PHE A 35 13.42 2.27 -2.62
C PHE A 35 13.94 1.11 -3.48
N TYR A 36 13.20 0.74 -4.53
CA TYR A 36 13.62 -0.27 -5.50
C TYR A 36 14.04 0.42 -6.81
N PRO A 37 15.34 0.41 -7.19
CA PRO A 37 15.85 1.14 -8.35
C PRO A 37 15.24 0.69 -9.69
N GLY A 38 14.73 -0.54 -9.78
CA GLY A 38 14.04 -1.05 -10.97
C GLY A 38 12.62 -0.51 -11.15
N SER A 39 12.10 0.25 -10.19
CA SER A 39 10.76 0.85 -10.27
C SER A 39 10.81 2.22 -10.94
N PRO A 40 9.87 2.53 -11.85
CA PRO A 40 9.71 3.90 -12.37
C PRO A 40 9.24 4.91 -11.32
N ARG A 41 8.92 4.43 -10.11
CA ARG A 41 8.51 5.22 -8.92
C ARG A 41 9.60 5.26 -7.86
N PHE A 42 10.83 4.87 -8.24
CA PHE A 42 11.97 5.00 -7.34
C PHE A 42 12.14 6.46 -6.92
N VAL A 43 12.36 6.67 -5.64
CA VAL A 43 12.68 7.99 -5.07
C VAL A 43 13.97 7.91 -4.28
N ASP A 44 14.81 8.89 -4.46
CA ASP A 44 16.08 9.03 -3.77
C ASP A 44 15.87 9.26 -2.26
N PRO A 45 16.71 8.67 -1.39
CA PRO A 45 16.60 8.85 0.07
C PRO A 45 16.67 10.30 0.55
N GLU A 46 17.53 11.14 -0.05
CA GLU A 46 17.60 12.56 0.28
C GLU A 46 16.30 13.30 -0.08
N GLN A 47 15.74 13.00 -1.24
CA GLN A 47 14.45 13.55 -1.66
C GLN A 47 13.34 13.08 -0.72
N THR A 48 13.34 11.79 -0.34
CA THR A 48 12.35 11.24 0.61
C THR A 48 12.42 11.96 1.95
N ARG A 49 13.63 12.16 2.50
CA ARG A 49 13.84 12.88 3.76
C ARG A 49 13.29 14.30 3.70
N ARG A 50 13.53 15.02 2.59
CA ARG A 50 13.01 16.38 2.37
C ARG A 50 11.49 16.40 2.31
N ILE A 51 10.88 15.46 1.61
CA ILE A 51 9.43 15.33 1.54
C ILE A 51 8.84 15.07 2.93
N ILE A 52 9.39 14.09 3.67
CA ILE A 52 8.87 13.70 4.98
C ILE A 52 8.95 14.85 5.99
N ALA A 53 9.97 15.69 5.91
CA ALA A 53 10.13 16.85 6.80
C ALA A 53 8.98 17.89 6.68
N GLU A 54 8.31 17.93 5.54
CA GLU A 54 7.19 18.85 5.27
C GLU A 54 5.80 18.22 5.55
N LEU A 55 5.76 16.92 5.89
CA LEU A 55 4.49 16.22 6.10
C LEU A 55 3.93 16.43 7.52
N PRO A 56 2.60 16.40 7.66
CA PRO A 56 1.97 16.41 8.98
C PRO A 56 2.42 15.21 9.84
N PRO A 57 2.62 15.40 11.15
CA PRO A 57 3.19 14.37 12.03
C PRO A 57 2.28 13.14 12.23
N MET A 58 0.99 13.25 11.93
CA MET A 58 0.02 12.17 12.06
C MET A 58 -0.08 11.29 10.80
N LEU A 59 0.69 11.58 9.76
CA LEU A 59 0.70 10.82 8.51
C LEU A 59 1.71 9.67 8.59
N THR A 60 1.28 8.47 8.19
CA THR A 60 2.16 7.29 8.15
C THR A 60 3.10 7.36 6.93
N THR A 61 4.41 7.29 7.17
CA THR A 61 5.44 7.25 6.12
C THR A 61 5.93 5.82 5.93
N VAL A 62 5.72 5.26 4.72
CA VAL A 62 5.98 3.86 4.41
C VAL A 62 7.13 3.73 3.42
N GLY A 63 8.24 3.11 3.81
CA GLY A 63 9.32 2.74 2.89
C GLY A 63 9.05 1.36 2.27
N LEU A 64 8.99 1.28 0.94
CA LEU A 64 8.83 0.03 0.20
C LEU A 64 10.17 -0.50 -0.27
N PHE A 65 10.47 -1.73 0.11
CA PHE A 65 11.72 -2.44 -0.18
C PHE A 65 11.45 -3.78 -0.88
N VAL A 66 12.36 -4.18 -1.75
CA VAL A 66 12.30 -5.45 -2.49
C VAL A 66 13.63 -6.17 -2.32
N ASN A 67 13.65 -7.27 -1.56
CA ASN A 67 14.82 -8.12 -1.31
C ASN A 67 16.07 -7.35 -0.86
N GLN A 68 15.89 -6.28 -0.11
CA GLN A 68 17.01 -5.51 0.45
C GLN A 68 17.55 -6.14 1.74
N SER A 69 18.83 -5.92 2.02
CA SER A 69 19.43 -6.37 3.27
C SER A 69 18.80 -5.65 4.48
N PRO A 70 18.65 -6.34 5.62
CA PRO A 70 18.11 -5.72 6.83
C PRO A 70 18.90 -4.50 7.29
N ALA A 71 20.22 -4.50 7.10
CA ALA A 71 21.08 -3.36 7.44
C ALA A 71 20.72 -2.11 6.62
N ARG A 72 20.53 -2.31 5.28
CA ARG A 72 20.17 -1.20 4.40
C ARG A 72 18.75 -0.67 4.67
N ILE A 73 17.81 -1.55 5.04
CA ILE A 73 16.47 -1.11 5.43
C ILE A 73 16.53 -0.24 6.68
N ARG A 74 17.27 -0.66 7.72
CA ARG A 74 17.42 0.15 8.96
C ARG A 74 18.08 1.51 8.71
N GLU A 75 19.12 1.54 7.90
CA GLU A 75 19.77 2.78 7.48
C GLU A 75 18.77 3.74 6.80
N MET A 76 17.96 3.24 5.88
CA MET A 76 16.95 4.05 5.19
C MET A 76 15.84 4.53 6.13
N VAL A 77 15.39 3.67 7.03
CA VAL A 77 14.39 4.02 8.05
C VAL A 77 14.87 5.19 8.90
N GLU A 78 16.08 5.10 9.44
CA GLU A 78 16.68 6.13 10.29
C GLU A 78 16.95 7.42 9.50
N PHE A 79 17.58 7.30 8.35
CA PHE A 79 17.96 8.44 7.52
C PHE A 79 16.77 9.25 7.02
N CYS A 80 15.71 8.57 6.54
CA CYS A 80 14.53 9.22 5.96
C CYS A 80 13.46 9.59 7.00
N GLY A 81 13.51 9.03 8.22
CA GLY A 81 12.46 9.22 9.23
C GLY A 81 11.18 8.41 8.90
N LEU A 82 11.34 7.19 8.36
CA LEU A 82 10.23 6.31 8.09
C LEU A 82 9.70 5.67 9.38
N ASN A 83 8.38 5.49 9.46
CA ASN A 83 7.76 4.84 10.61
C ASN A 83 7.17 3.45 10.29
N THR A 84 7.14 3.07 9.02
CA THR A 84 6.63 1.76 8.57
C THR A 84 7.50 1.23 7.44
N VAL A 85 7.80 -0.08 7.50
CA VAL A 85 8.53 -0.83 6.46
C VAL A 85 7.55 -1.70 5.69
N GLN A 86 7.50 -1.57 4.37
CA GLN A 86 6.78 -2.48 3.50
C GLN A 86 7.75 -3.37 2.74
N LEU A 87 7.65 -4.68 2.94
CA LEU A 87 8.45 -5.70 2.27
C LEU A 87 7.66 -6.26 1.10
N HIS A 88 8.16 -6.04 -0.11
CA HIS A 88 7.45 -6.34 -1.36
C HIS A 88 8.19 -7.38 -2.24
N GLY A 89 9.20 -8.02 -1.69
CA GLY A 89 9.98 -9.06 -2.34
C GLY A 89 9.62 -10.47 -1.83
N LYS A 90 10.65 -11.33 -1.77
CA LYS A 90 10.57 -12.72 -1.33
C LYS A 90 11.08 -12.89 0.11
N GLU A 91 10.92 -11.83 0.93
CA GLU A 91 11.37 -11.86 2.33
C GLU A 91 10.57 -12.90 3.11
N GLU A 92 11.29 -13.81 3.78
CA GLU A 92 10.71 -14.86 4.61
C GLU A 92 10.17 -14.32 5.95
N PRO A 93 9.29 -15.06 6.65
CA PRO A 93 8.66 -14.59 7.88
C PRO A 93 9.62 -14.13 8.98
N ASP A 94 10.78 -14.79 9.13
CA ASP A 94 11.82 -14.44 10.11
C ASP A 94 12.58 -13.14 9.77
N GLN A 95 12.51 -12.70 8.53
CA GLN A 95 13.08 -11.44 8.03
C GLN A 95 12.15 -10.23 8.21
N CYS A 96 10.95 -10.44 8.73
CA CYS A 96 9.91 -9.40 8.79
C CYS A 96 9.83 -8.69 10.15
N SER A 97 10.98 -8.31 10.74
CA SER A 97 11.03 -7.59 12.03
C SER A 97 12.00 -6.40 12.00
N TYR A 98 11.46 -5.19 12.16
CA TYR A 98 12.20 -3.92 12.09
C TYR A 98 11.79 -2.95 13.21
N PRO A 99 11.94 -3.32 14.50
CA PRO A 99 11.59 -2.39 15.58
C PRO A 99 12.45 -1.11 15.51
N PRO A 100 11.87 0.08 15.82
CA PRO A 100 10.51 0.29 16.32
C PRO A 100 9.43 0.37 15.22
N CYS A 101 9.79 0.20 13.94
CA CYS A 101 8.87 0.34 12.82
C CYS A 101 7.80 -0.77 12.79
N ARG A 102 6.61 -0.40 12.33
CA ARG A 102 5.60 -1.38 11.89
C ARG A 102 6.03 -2.02 10.57
N VAL A 103 5.60 -3.25 10.35
CA VAL A 103 5.91 -3.99 9.12
C VAL A 103 4.63 -4.34 8.38
N ILE A 104 4.62 -4.08 7.07
CA ILE A 104 3.62 -4.54 6.12
C ILE A 104 4.32 -5.54 5.20
N LYS A 105 3.80 -6.77 5.08
CA LYS A 105 4.28 -7.74 4.10
C LYS A 105 3.35 -7.79 2.91
N ALA A 106 3.88 -7.52 1.73
CA ALA A 106 3.14 -7.66 0.47
C ALA A 106 3.22 -9.12 -0.01
N LEU A 107 2.07 -9.67 -0.34
CA LEU A 107 1.90 -11.00 -0.89
C LEU A 107 1.07 -10.91 -2.16
N ARG A 108 1.56 -11.54 -3.24
CA ARG A 108 0.78 -11.68 -4.46
C ARG A 108 -0.15 -12.88 -4.31
N LEU A 109 -1.45 -12.65 -4.45
CA LEU A 109 -2.42 -13.73 -4.43
C LEU A 109 -2.20 -14.65 -5.63
N LYS A 110 -2.15 -15.95 -5.37
CA LYS A 110 -2.08 -17.02 -6.36
C LYS A 110 -3.12 -18.07 -6.01
N ASP A 111 -3.64 -18.73 -7.01
CA ASP A 111 -4.54 -19.87 -6.81
C ASP A 111 -3.86 -20.96 -6.00
N GLY A 112 -4.60 -21.55 -5.05
CA GLY A 112 -4.12 -22.65 -4.23
C GLY A 112 -3.15 -22.28 -3.08
N MET A 113 -2.95 -20.98 -2.78
CA MET A 113 -2.18 -20.60 -1.58
C MET A 113 -2.92 -21.04 -0.32
N ASP A 114 -2.21 -21.79 0.53
CA ASP A 114 -2.74 -22.24 1.81
C ASP A 114 -2.79 -21.12 2.86
N GLU A 115 -3.73 -21.20 3.80
CA GLU A 115 -3.91 -20.26 4.90
C GLU A 115 -2.66 -20.12 5.78
N SER A 116 -1.89 -21.20 5.92
CA SER A 116 -0.64 -21.22 6.68
C SER A 116 0.39 -20.21 6.17
N VAL A 117 0.36 -19.88 4.87
CA VAL A 117 1.26 -18.88 4.28
C VAL A 117 1.00 -17.50 4.88
N PHE A 118 -0.27 -17.13 5.07
CA PHE A 118 -0.64 -15.81 5.62
C PHE A 118 -0.37 -15.75 7.12
N SER A 119 -0.69 -16.82 7.84
CA SER A 119 -0.51 -16.95 9.29
C SER A 119 0.95 -17.03 9.73
N ALA A 120 1.87 -17.40 8.83
CA ALA A 120 3.31 -17.45 9.10
C ALA A 120 3.92 -16.05 9.33
N TYR A 121 3.36 -15.01 8.72
CA TYR A 121 3.88 -13.65 8.82
C TYR A 121 3.34 -12.92 10.05
N ARG A 122 4.17 -12.73 11.08
CA ARG A 122 3.85 -11.94 12.28
C ARG A 122 4.14 -10.45 12.03
N VAL A 123 3.31 -9.83 11.19
CA VAL A 123 3.44 -8.42 10.77
C VAL A 123 2.24 -7.58 11.18
N SER A 124 2.35 -6.26 11.04
CA SER A 124 1.28 -5.34 11.42
C SER A 124 0.08 -5.41 10.47
N ALA A 125 0.32 -5.69 9.19
CA ALA A 125 -0.70 -5.95 8.18
C ALA A 125 -0.11 -6.75 7.01
N LEU A 126 -0.97 -7.49 6.30
CA LEU A 126 -0.67 -8.07 4.99
C LEU A 126 -1.18 -7.12 3.91
N LEU A 127 -0.34 -6.83 2.90
CA LEU A 127 -0.80 -6.17 1.70
C LEU A 127 -1.02 -7.24 0.63
N LEU A 128 -2.26 -7.37 0.17
CA LEU A 128 -2.62 -8.33 -0.86
C LEU A 128 -2.65 -7.63 -2.22
N ASP A 129 -1.71 -8.01 -3.09
CA ASP A 129 -1.70 -7.60 -4.49
C ASP A 129 -2.54 -8.60 -5.29
N ALA A 130 -3.79 -8.24 -5.50
CA ALA A 130 -4.79 -9.07 -6.16
C ALA A 130 -4.77 -8.95 -7.70
N TYR A 131 -3.73 -8.32 -8.28
CA TYR A 131 -3.59 -8.19 -9.73
C TYR A 131 -3.27 -9.54 -10.38
N VAL A 132 -4.16 -9.98 -11.28
CA VAL A 132 -3.93 -11.15 -12.13
C VAL A 132 -3.43 -10.66 -13.49
N PRO A 133 -2.18 -10.97 -13.90
CA PRO A 133 -1.72 -10.75 -15.28
C PRO A 133 -2.65 -11.51 -16.24
N ASP A 134 -2.89 -10.95 -17.43
CA ASP A 134 -3.66 -11.55 -18.55
C ASP A 134 -5.20 -11.55 -18.45
N LYS A 135 -5.81 -10.98 -17.42
CA LYS A 135 -7.23 -10.63 -17.48
C LYS A 135 -7.41 -9.15 -17.80
N PHE A 136 -6.95 -8.76 -18.98
CA PHE A 136 -7.30 -7.45 -19.53
C PHE A 136 -8.73 -7.46 -20.00
N GLY A 137 -9.53 -6.61 -19.47
CA GLY A 137 -10.51 -5.97 -20.23
C GLY A 137 -11.96 -6.23 -19.96
N GLY A 138 -12.69 -5.18 -19.75
CA GLY A 138 -14.09 -5.00 -20.14
C GLY A 138 -15.18 -5.61 -19.25
N THR A 139 -14.84 -6.43 -18.27
CA THR A 139 -15.84 -7.06 -17.38
C THR A 139 -15.78 -6.58 -15.92
N GLY A 140 -14.92 -5.62 -15.58
CA GLY A 140 -14.83 -5.10 -14.21
C GLY A 140 -14.25 -6.07 -13.16
N GLN A 141 -13.85 -7.27 -13.54
CA GLN A 141 -13.27 -8.27 -12.65
C GLN A 141 -11.74 -8.20 -12.70
N CYS A 142 -11.20 -7.23 -12.01
CA CYS A 142 -9.77 -7.10 -11.79
C CYS A 142 -9.41 -7.68 -10.44
N CYS A 143 -9.39 -8.89 -10.13
CA CYS A 143 -8.90 -9.47 -8.88
C CYS A 143 -9.87 -10.51 -8.34
N ASP A 144 -9.32 -11.57 -7.80
CA ASP A 144 -10.11 -12.49 -7.00
C ASP A 144 -10.38 -11.87 -5.61
N TRP A 145 -11.29 -10.91 -5.57
CA TRP A 145 -11.74 -10.29 -4.32
C TRP A 145 -12.41 -11.30 -3.40
N THR A 146 -12.91 -12.41 -3.92
CA THR A 146 -13.49 -13.49 -3.11
C THR A 146 -12.43 -14.05 -2.17
N ARG A 147 -11.25 -14.36 -2.71
CA ARG A 147 -10.14 -14.86 -1.90
C ARG A 147 -9.60 -13.79 -0.94
N ALA A 148 -9.53 -12.54 -1.39
CA ALA A 148 -9.14 -11.42 -0.51
C ALA A 148 -10.11 -11.24 0.66
N THR A 149 -11.43 -11.44 0.45
CA THR A 149 -12.45 -11.39 1.51
C THR A 149 -12.23 -12.48 2.57
N GLU A 150 -11.95 -13.72 2.15
CA GLU A 150 -11.65 -14.80 3.09
C GLU A 150 -10.44 -14.49 3.97
N ILE A 151 -9.37 -13.94 3.38
CA ILE A 151 -8.15 -13.59 4.13
C ILE A 151 -8.42 -12.38 5.04
N ALA A 152 -9.16 -11.38 4.57
CA ALA A 152 -9.49 -10.18 5.34
C ALA A 152 -10.36 -10.48 6.57
N SER A 153 -11.13 -11.57 6.56
CA SER A 153 -11.93 -12.00 7.71
C SER A 153 -11.08 -12.51 8.89
N ARG A 154 -9.80 -12.84 8.65
CA ARG A 154 -8.89 -13.45 9.65
C ARG A 154 -7.64 -12.63 9.90
N HIS A 155 -7.25 -11.79 8.94
CA HIS A 155 -6.02 -11.01 8.98
C HIS A 155 -6.31 -9.54 8.74
N ARG A 156 -5.44 -8.66 9.26
CA ARG A 156 -5.46 -7.25 8.91
C ARG A 156 -4.91 -7.08 7.50
N VAL A 157 -5.80 -6.80 6.55
CA VAL A 157 -5.48 -6.73 5.11
C VAL A 157 -5.51 -5.30 4.60
N ILE A 158 -4.49 -4.94 3.83
CA ILE A 158 -4.48 -3.78 2.93
C ILE A 158 -4.66 -4.34 1.52
N LEU A 159 -5.75 -3.98 0.86
CA LEU A 159 -6.03 -4.43 -0.50
C LEU A 159 -5.31 -3.53 -1.50
N ALA A 160 -4.60 -4.15 -2.44
CA ALA A 160 -3.88 -3.49 -3.52
C ALA A 160 -4.10 -4.22 -4.86
N GLY A 161 -3.44 -3.76 -5.92
CA GLY A 161 -3.49 -4.39 -7.23
C GLY A 161 -4.65 -3.92 -8.09
N GLY A 162 -4.37 -3.02 -9.06
CA GLY A 162 -5.34 -2.54 -10.04
C GLY A 162 -6.46 -1.63 -9.51
N LEU A 163 -6.37 -1.19 -8.24
CA LEU A 163 -7.33 -0.24 -7.68
C LEU A 163 -7.22 1.12 -8.35
N ASN A 164 -8.37 1.77 -8.53
CA ASN A 164 -8.53 3.09 -9.13
C ASN A 164 -9.83 3.75 -8.61
N PRO A 165 -10.12 5.02 -8.93
CA PRO A 165 -11.33 5.69 -8.47
C PRO A 165 -12.64 5.02 -8.85
N GLU A 166 -12.66 4.28 -9.97
CA GLU A 166 -13.87 3.66 -10.53
C GLU A 166 -14.23 2.35 -9.82
N ASN A 167 -13.26 1.65 -9.20
CA ASN A 167 -13.48 0.32 -8.63
C ASN A 167 -13.27 0.22 -7.12
N VAL A 168 -12.68 1.23 -6.48
CA VAL A 168 -12.30 1.14 -5.05
C VAL A 168 -13.51 1.03 -4.12
N SER A 169 -14.64 1.67 -4.43
CA SER A 169 -15.86 1.57 -3.62
C SER A 169 -16.40 0.13 -3.61
N ASP A 170 -16.44 -0.53 -4.77
CA ASP A 170 -16.87 -1.93 -4.87
C ASP A 170 -15.88 -2.88 -4.18
N ALA A 171 -14.58 -2.62 -4.32
CA ALA A 171 -13.54 -3.38 -3.62
C ALA A 171 -13.70 -3.30 -2.10
N VAL A 172 -13.92 -2.12 -1.55
CA VAL A 172 -14.16 -1.90 -0.12
C VAL A 172 -15.44 -2.57 0.34
N ARG A 173 -16.52 -2.44 -0.43
CA ARG A 173 -17.83 -3.06 -0.11
C ARG A 173 -17.72 -4.58 -0.03
N GLN A 174 -17.03 -5.21 -0.98
CA GLN A 174 -16.91 -6.66 -1.06
C GLN A 174 -15.90 -7.22 -0.06
N VAL A 175 -14.67 -6.65 -0.01
CA VAL A 175 -13.56 -7.23 0.75
C VAL A 175 -13.58 -6.80 2.22
N ARG A 176 -14.11 -5.60 2.51
CA ARG A 176 -14.05 -4.96 3.85
C ARG A 176 -12.64 -4.98 4.43
N PRO A 177 -11.64 -4.50 3.69
CA PRO A 177 -10.25 -4.54 4.14
C PRO A 177 -10.01 -3.50 5.24
N TYR A 178 -8.96 -3.69 6.04
CA TYR A 178 -8.46 -2.67 6.97
C TYR A 178 -8.07 -1.38 6.26
N GLY A 179 -7.55 -1.49 5.02
CA GLY A 179 -7.17 -0.36 4.20
C GLY A 179 -7.02 -0.73 2.73
N VAL A 180 -6.86 0.29 1.90
CA VAL A 180 -6.60 0.18 0.47
C VAL A 180 -5.30 0.88 0.10
N ASP A 181 -4.58 0.34 -0.89
CA ASP A 181 -3.34 0.90 -1.42
C ASP A 181 -3.44 1.10 -2.92
N VAL A 182 -3.10 2.30 -3.39
CA VAL A 182 -3.13 2.63 -4.80
C VAL A 182 -1.82 3.29 -5.24
N SER A 183 -1.36 2.94 -6.44
CA SER A 183 -0.21 3.57 -7.08
C SER A 183 -0.55 4.07 -8.47
N SER A 184 -0.52 3.20 -9.50
CA SER A 184 -0.75 3.57 -10.90
C SER A 184 -2.16 4.06 -11.19
N GLY A 185 -3.17 3.56 -10.47
CA GLY A 185 -4.58 3.93 -10.68
C GLY A 185 -4.90 5.41 -10.44
N VAL A 186 -4.01 6.14 -9.77
CA VAL A 186 -4.13 7.59 -9.52
C VAL A 186 -2.97 8.39 -10.11
N GLU A 187 -2.35 7.91 -11.17
CA GLU A 187 -1.23 8.59 -11.84
C GLU A 187 -1.65 9.23 -13.18
N LYS A 188 -0.97 10.35 -13.51
CA LYS A 188 -0.91 10.91 -14.86
C LYS A 188 0.12 10.16 -15.72
N ARG A 189 1.25 9.85 -15.10
CA ARG A 189 2.34 9.03 -15.63
C ARG A 189 3.11 8.41 -14.46
N PRO A 190 3.89 7.35 -14.69
CA PRO A 190 4.64 6.69 -13.62
C PRO A 190 5.43 7.68 -12.76
N GLY A 191 5.21 7.67 -11.44
CA GLY A 191 5.85 8.56 -10.47
C GLY A 191 5.27 9.98 -10.39
N GLN A 192 4.19 10.30 -11.12
CA GLN A 192 3.49 11.58 -11.00
C GLN A 192 2.00 11.34 -10.78
N LYS A 193 1.48 11.77 -9.64
CA LYS A 193 0.07 11.61 -9.29
C LYS A 193 -0.82 12.59 -10.07
N ASP A 194 -2.04 12.16 -10.30
CA ASP A 194 -3.12 13.00 -10.79
C ASP A 194 -3.92 13.51 -9.59
N PRO A 195 -3.94 14.82 -9.31
CA PRO A 195 -4.60 15.37 -8.14
C PRO A 195 -6.09 15.03 -8.06
N GLU A 196 -6.80 15.07 -9.19
CA GLU A 196 -8.23 14.77 -9.25
C GLU A 196 -8.51 13.29 -8.96
N LYS A 197 -7.69 12.40 -9.53
CA LYS A 197 -7.80 10.96 -9.27
C LYS A 197 -7.48 10.61 -7.82
N VAL A 198 -6.45 11.25 -7.21
CA VAL A 198 -6.12 11.05 -5.79
C VAL A 198 -7.29 11.46 -4.91
N ALA A 199 -7.83 12.68 -5.10
CA ALA A 199 -8.96 13.17 -4.33
C ALA A 199 -10.21 12.28 -4.48
N THR A 200 -10.51 11.88 -5.73
CA THR A 200 -11.65 11.01 -6.02
C THR A 200 -11.46 9.62 -5.41
N PHE A 201 -10.27 9.01 -5.53
CA PHE A 201 -9.98 7.70 -4.96
C PHE A 201 -10.19 7.70 -3.44
N ILE A 202 -9.64 8.69 -2.72
CA ILE A 202 -9.77 8.80 -1.26
C ILE A 202 -11.24 8.95 -0.86
N ARG A 203 -11.98 9.80 -1.56
CA ARG A 203 -13.42 9.99 -1.33
C ARG A 203 -14.21 8.71 -1.57
N MET A 204 -14.01 8.03 -2.73
CA MET A 204 -14.74 6.81 -3.09
C MET A 204 -14.40 5.63 -2.16
N ALA A 205 -13.17 5.54 -1.66
CA ALA A 205 -12.78 4.52 -0.69
C ALA A 205 -13.57 4.65 0.63
N ARG A 206 -14.06 5.84 0.97
CA ARG A 206 -14.78 6.15 2.22
C ARG A 206 -16.27 6.40 2.05
N GLU A 207 -16.79 6.34 0.82
CA GLU A 207 -18.17 6.71 0.49
C GLU A 207 -19.24 5.89 1.25
N LEU A 208 -18.88 4.69 1.72
CA LEU A 208 -19.80 3.79 2.42
C LEU A 208 -19.88 4.06 3.93
N PHE A 209 -19.17 5.04 4.44
CA PHE A 209 -19.03 5.37 5.84
C PHE A 209 -19.30 6.86 6.09
#